data_5a290ddb5fd4ab89bc68cd4e4a2910e8
#
_entry.id   5a290ddb5fd4ab89bc68cd4e4a2910e8
#
_cell.length_a   1.000
_cell.length_b   1.000
_cell.length_c   1.000
_cell.angle_alpha   90.00
_cell.angle_beta   90.00
_cell.angle_gamma   90.00
#
_symmetry.space_group_name_H-M   'P 1'
#
loop_
_entity.id
_entity.type
_entity.pdbx_description
1 polymer ?
#
loop_
_entity_poly.entity_id
_entity_poly.type
_entity_poly.pdbx_seq_one_letter_code
_entity_poly.pdbx_strand_id
1 'polypeptide(L)'
;MAEPIVVMKRYELKYLLDAEQTAFLMKRLEGHMQLDQYGRTSIASLYYDTPSYQLIRTSVEKPPFKEKIRLRSYGLAMLESPVYLELKRKTEGIVYKRRVQSTIPLVEKFFAGSGDICAGGQINREITYFRDYYGTLVPACLIIYDREAYFEPEGDLRLTIDNCPRYRVDHLDLTSSMDGIPLRPPGHTIL
;
A
#
# COMPACT_ATOMS: atom_id res chain seq x y z
N MET A 1 11.38 20.56 5.24
CA MET A 1 12.29 20.17 4.14
C MET A 1 11.62 19.04 3.39
N ALA A 2 11.42 19.15 2.08
CA ALA A 2 10.82 18.08 1.28
C ALA A 2 11.83 16.93 1.21
N GLU A 3 11.39 15.71 1.61
CA GLU A 3 12.20 14.52 1.43
C GLU A 3 12.50 14.28 -0.06
N PRO A 4 13.72 13.87 -0.40
CA PRO A 4 14.09 13.65 -1.78
C PRO A 4 13.21 12.57 -2.43
N ILE A 5 12.77 12.82 -3.65
CA ILE A 5 12.04 11.87 -4.48
C ILE A 5 13.02 10.74 -4.83
N VAL A 6 12.96 9.63 -4.11
CA VAL A 6 13.78 8.47 -4.44
C VAL A 6 13.05 7.66 -5.50
N VAL A 7 13.48 7.76 -6.75
CA VAL A 7 13.09 6.83 -7.81
C VAL A 7 13.86 5.54 -7.57
N MET A 8 13.22 4.58 -6.92
CA MET A 8 13.83 3.27 -6.69
C MET A 8 13.45 2.32 -7.83
N LYS A 9 14.43 1.94 -8.64
CA LYS A 9 14.31 0.83 -9.58
C LYS A 9 14.56 -0.46 -8.81
N ARG A 10 13.50 -1.19 -8.47
CA ARG A 10 13.59 -2.45 -7.70
C ARG A 10 12.85 -3.57 -8.40
N TYR A 11 13.40 -4.76 -8.31
CA TYR A 11 12.68 -5.99 -8.60
C TYR A 11 11.85 -6.36 -7.35
N GLU A 12 10.57 -6.65 -7.54
CA GLU A 12 9.68 -7.12 -6.49
C GLU A 12 9.16 -8.50 -6.90
N LEU A 13 9.52 -9.52 -6.12
CA LEU A 13 9.01 -10.88 -6.26
C LEU A 13 8.03 -11.14 -5.11
N LYS A 14 7.01 -11.96 -5.36
CA LYS A 14 6.03 -12.33 -4.35
C LYS A 14 5.81 -13.82 -4.38
N TYR A 15 5.83 -14.41 -3.19
CA TYR A 15 5.60 -15.82 -2.99
C TYR A 15 4.49 -16.01 -1.96
N LEU A 16 3.67 -17.03 -2.17
CA LEU A 16 2.72 -17.51 -1.17
C LEU A 16 3.38 -18.70 -0.49
N LEU A 17 3.53 -18.62 0.83
CA LEU A 17 4.15 -19.65 1.65
C LEU A 17 3.07 -20.27 2.55
N ASP A 18 3.15 -21.57 2.77
CA ASP A 18 2.44 -22.26 3.83
C ASP A 18 3.17 -22.13 5.18
N ALA A 19 2.64 -22.73 6.22
CA ALA A 19 3.20 -22.65 7.56
C ALA A 19 4.60 -23.30 7.67
N GLU A 20 4.81 -24.42 6.99
CA GLU A 20 6.09 -25.14 7.01
C GLU A 20 7.16 -24.35 6.26
N GLN A 21 6.84 -23.87 5.06
CA GLN A 21 7.71 -23.02 4.26
C GLN A 21 8.07 -21.71 4.99
N THR A 22 7.08 -21.12 5.67
CA THR A 22 7.30 -19.89 6.47
C THR A 22 8.27 -20.18 7.62
N ALA A 23 8.06 -21.26 8.38
CA ALA A 23 8.94 -21.64 9.48
C ALA A 23 10.35 -21.96 9.00
N PHE A 24 10.49 -22.66 7.87
CA PHE A 24 11.78 -22.94 7.25
C PHE A 24 12.51 -21.65 6.84
N LEU A 25 11.78 -20.72 6.17
CA LEU A 25 12.34 -19.43 5.79
C LEU A 25 12.82 -18.64 7.01
N MET A 26 11.98 -18.52 8.04
CA MET A 26 12.34 -17.77 9.26
C MET A 26 13.62 -18.28 9.89
N LYS A 27 13.78 -19.60 9.98
CA LYS A 27 15.00 -20.22 10.48
C LYS A 27 16.23 -19.88 9.61
N ARG A 28 16.05 -19.72 8.29
CA ARG A 28 17.15 -19.35 7.37
C ARG A 28 17.49 -17.87 7.40
N LEU A 29 16.58 -17.01 7.83
CA LEU A 29 16.84 -15.59 7.99
C LEU A 29 17.67 -15.26 9.23
N GLU A 30 17.67 -16.15 10.23
CA GLU A 30 18.45 -15.99 11.46
C GLU A 30 19.94 -15.81 11.14
N GLY A 31 20.55 -14.76 11.68
CA GLY A 31 21.95 -14.41 11.46
C GLY A 31 22.28 -13.75 10.11
N HIS A 32 21.33 -13.71 9.17
CA HIS A 32 21.53 -13.10 7.85
C HIS A 32 20.74 -11.80 7.67
N MET A 33 19.53 -11.74 8.22
CA MET A 33 18.67 -10.58 8.11
C MET A 33 18.21 -10.09 9.49
N GLN A 34 18.00 -8.80 9.59
CA GLN A 34 17.51 -8.14 10.81
C GLN A 34 16.10 -7.62 10.62
N LEU A 35 15.26 -7.83 11.64
CA LEU A 35 13.96 -7.21 11.72
C LEU A 35 14.13 -5.68 11.80
N ASP A 36 13.31 -4.94 11.09
CA ASP A 36 13.35 -3.48 11.15
C ASP A 36 12.88 -2.94 12.52
N GLN A 37 13.14 -1.65 12.76
CA GLN A 37 12.82 -1.00 14.03
C GLN A 37 11.32 -0.96 14.37
N TYR A 38 10.43 -1.23 13.41
CA TYR A 38 8.99 -1.18 13.60
C TYR A 38 8.41 -2.53 14.04
N GLY A 39 9.19 -3.60 13.91
CA GLY A 39 8.75 -4.94 14.27
C GLY A 39 7.51 -5.37 13.47
N ARG A 40 6.59 -6.06 14.15
CA ARG A 40 5.31 -6.45 13.54
C ARG A 40 4.32 -5.30 13.61
N THR A 41 3.91 -4.82 12.44
CA THR A 41 3.00 -3.68 12.29
C THR A 41 1.80 -4.06 11.44
N SER A 42 0.60 -3.77 11.94
CA SER A 42 -0.62 -3.90 11.14
C SER A 42 -0.72 -2.75 10.15
N ILE A 43 -1.00 -3.07 8.90
CA ILE A 43 -1.12 -2.11 7.81
C ILE A 43 -2.52 -2.20 7.23
N ALA A 44 -3.21 -1.05 7.13
CA ALA A 44 -4.47 -0.93 6.39
C ALA A 44 -4.25 -0.08 5.13
N SER A 45 -4.82 -0.53 4.03
CA SER A 45 -4.71 0.12 2.72
C SER A 45 -6.08 0.22 2.07
N LEU A 46 -6.67 1.42 2.07
CA LEU A 46 -7.93 1.73 1.42
C LEU A 46 -7.65 2.10 -0.03
N TYR A 47 -8.08 1.26 -0.96
CA TYR A 47 -7.97 1.49 -2.39
C TYR A 47 -9.16 2.30 -2.89
N TYR A 48 -8.86 3.29 -3.71
CA TYR A 48 -9.86 4.07 -4.44
C TYR A 48 -9.92 3.59 -5.89
N ASP A 49 -11.12 3.60 -6.44
CA ASP A 49 -11.40 3.26 -7.85
C ASP A 49 -12.54 4.13 -8.38
N THR A 50 -12.76 4.11 -9.68
CA THR A 50 -13.97 4.68 -10.25
C THR A 50 -15.21 3.86 -9.83
N PRO A 51 -16.43 4.41 -9.87
CA PRO A 51 -17.65 3.65 -9.57
C PRO A 51 -17.83 2.40 -10.45
N SER A 52 -17.20 2.37 -11.64
CA SER A 52 -17.19 1.22 -12.55
C SER A 52 -16.01 0.26 -12.35
N TYR A 53 -15.18 0.45 -11.30
CA TYR A 53 -14.01 -0.37 -11.02
C TYR A 53 -12.96 -0.37 -12.15
N GLN A 54 -12.77 0.74 -12.84
CA GLN A 54 -11.89 0.84 -14.02
C GLN A 54 -10.44 0.49 -13.70
N LEU A 55 -9.89 0.98 -12.57
CA LEU A 55 -8.47 0.77 -12.20
C LEU A 55 -8.16 -0.71 -11.94
N ILE A 56 -9.03 -1.40 -11.17
CA ILE A 56 -8.82 -2.82 -10.89
C ILE A 56 -9.06 -3.68 -12.11
N ARG A 57 -10.08 -3.40 -12.92
CA ARG A 57 -10.34 -4.12 -14.17
C ARG A 57 -9.15 -4.03 -15.11
N THR A 58 -8.66 -2.81 -15.40
CA THR A 58 -7.42 -2.60 -16.15
C THR A 58 -6.24 -3.35 -15.53
N SER A 59 -6.12 -3.35 -14.21
CA SER A 59 -5.00 -4.04 -13.55
C SER A 59 -5.04 -5.57 -13.73
N VAL A 60 -6.23 -6.18 -13.83
CA VAL A 60 -6.41 -7.63 -14.03
C VAL A 60 -6.01 -8.04 -15.45
N GLU A 61 -6.27 -7.21 -16.45
CA GLU A 61 -5.90 -7.43 -17.85
C GLU A 61 -4.38 -7.38 -18.08
N LYS A 62 -3.60 -6.97 -17.09
CA LYS A 62 -2.13 -6.91 -17.11
C LYS A 62 -1.54 -6.08 -18.27
N PRO A 63 -2.10 -4.90 -18.61
CA PRO A 63 -1.56 -4.08 -19.68
C PRO A 63 -0.15 -3.57 -19.38
N PRO A 64 0.59 -3.07 -20.39
CA PRO A 64 1.88 -2.44 -20.18
C PRO A 64 1.86 -1.27 -19.21
N PHE A 65 0.75 -0.49 -19.22
CA PHE A 65 0.53 0.63 -18.32
C PHE A 65 -0.64 0.37 -17.37
N LYS A 66 -0.44 0.59 -16.08
CA LYS A 66 -1.50 0.54 -15.06
C LYS A 66 -1.16 1.38 -13.85
N GLU A 67 -2.20 1.87 -13.20
CA GLU A 67 -2.11 2.70 -12.01
C GLU A 67 -3.02 2.19 -10.89
N LYS A 68 -2.66 2.53 -9.66
CA LYS A 68 -3.48 2.30 -8.46
C LYS A 68 -3.22 3.43 -7.48
N ILE A 69 -4.29 3.89 -6.83
CA ILE A 69 -4.17 4.84 -5.73
C ILE A 69 -4.76 4.23 -4.46
N ARG A 70 -4.11 4.49 -3.33
CA ARG A 70 -4.57 4.02 -2.03
C ARG A 70 -4.21 4.99 -0.92
N LEU A 71 -5.02 5.01 0.11
CA LEU A 71 -4.71 5.63 1.39
C LEU A 71 -4.26 4.57 2.38
N ARG A 72 -3.11 4.77 3.02
CA ARG A 72 -2.51 3.79 3.94
C ARG A 72 -2.38 4.34 5.34
N SER A 73 -2.73 3.53 6.34
CA SER A 73 -2.38 3.72 7.74
C SER A 73 -1.47 2.61 8.25
N TYR A 74 -0.74 2.91 9.30
CA TYR A 74 0.01 1.96 10.13
C TYR A 74 -0.74 1.85 11.46
N GLY A 75 -1.43 0.72 11.66
CA GLY A 75 -2.42 0.55 12.71
C GLY A 75 -3.77 1.21 12.39
N LEU A 76 -4.69 1.14 13.36
CA LEU A 76 -5.97 1.82 13.31
C LEU A 76 -5.74 3.33 13.34
N ALA A 77 -6.29 4.06 12.37
CA ALA A 77 -6.13 5.51 12.30
C ALA A 77 -7.17 6.24 13.16
N MET A 78 -6.81 7.40 13.66
CA MET A 78 -7.72 8.45 14.09
C MET A 78 -7.82 9.50 12.98
N LEU A 79 -8.81 10.38 13.01
CA LEU A 79 -9.03 11.38 11.96
C LEU A 79 -7.77 12.23 11.68
N GLU A 80 -7.05 12.63 12.72
CA GLU A 80 -5.84 13.45 12.61
C GLU A 80 -4.54 12.63 12.57
N SER A 81 -4.64 11.30 12.56
CA SER A 81 -3.45 10.45 12.44
C SER A 81 -2.78 10.66 11.08
N PRO A 82 -1.44 10.57 11.01
CA PRO A 82 -0.75 10.58 9.73
C PRO A 82 -1.17 9.37 8.90
N VAL A 83 -1.71 9.64 7.72
CA VAL A 83 -2.01 8.65 6.68
C VAL A 83 -1.23 8.99 5.42
N TYR A 84 -1.09 8.02 4.54
CA TYR A 84 -0.24 8.15 3.37
C TYR A 84 -1.02 7.87 2.10
N LEU A 85 -1.21 8.91 1.28
CA LEU A 85 -1.75 8.73 -0.06
C LEU A 85 -0.64 8.27 -1.00
N GLU A 86 -0.83 7.09 -1.59
CA GLU A 86 0.16 6.44 -2.43
C GLU A 86 -0.40 6.19 -3.83
N LEU A 87 0.26 6.77 -4.84
CA LEU A 87 0.02 6.48 -6.25
C LEU A 87 1.12 5.54 -6.75
N LYS A 88 0.73 4.37 -7.27
CA LYS A 88 1.64 3.40 -7.89
C LYS A 88 1.30 3.29 -9.37
N ARG A 89 2.28 3.55 -10.22
CA ARG A 89 2.23 3.39 -11.68
C ARG A 89 3.17 2.28 -12.10
N LYS A 90 2.75 1.48 -13.06
CA LYS A 90 3.62 0.52 -13.72
C LYS A 90 3.58 0.78 -15.22
N THR A 91 4.74 1.02 -15.82
CA THR A 91 4.92 1.23 -17.25
C THR A 91 6.05 0.34 -17.74
N GLU A 92 5.78 -0.52 -18.71
CA GLU A 92 6.80 -1.39 -19.32
C GLU A 92 7.66 -2.16 -18.30
N GLY A 93 7.03 -2.66 -17.24
CA GLY A 93 7.72 -3.39 -16.17
C GLY A 93 8.31 -2.50 -15.07
N ILE A 94 8.52 -1.20 -15.28
CA ILE A 94 9.06 -0.28 -14.30
C ILE A 94 7.95 0.22 -13.38
N VAL A 95 8.22 0.20 -12.08
CA VAL A 95 7.27 0.67 -11.06
C VAL A 95 7.71 2.03 -10.52
N TYR A 96 6.80 3.00 -10.60
CA TYR A 96 6.93 4.32 -9.99
C TYR A 96 5.98 4.42 -8.81
N LYS A 97 6.47 4.92 -7.69
CA LYS A 97 5.68 5.14 -6.50
C LYS A 97 5.81 6.60 -6.07
N ARG A 98 4.65 7.24 -5.84
CA ARG A 98 4.55 8.55 -5.20
C ARG A 98 3.85 8.38 -3.87
N ARG A 99 4.32 9.08 -2.86
CA ARG A 99 3.76 9.02 -1.51
C ARG A 99 3.72 10.41 -0.91
N VAL A 100 2.56 10.75 -0.35
CA VAL A 100 2.34 12.00 0.39
C VAL A 100 1.77 11.64 1.75
N GLN A 101 2.33 12.25 2.79
CA GLN A 101 1.73 12.21 4.13
C GLN A 101 0.60 13.24 4.19
N SER A 102 -0.53 12.86 4.79
CA SER A 102 -1.72 13.70 4.93
C SER A 102 -2.53 13.27 6.16
N THR A 103 -3.74 13.81 6.31
CA THR A 103 -4.77 13.36 7.26
C THR A 103 -6.01 12.90 6.49
N ILE A 104 -6.87 12.11 7.13
CA ILE A 104 -8.09 11.60 6.49
C ILE A 104 -8.96 12.75 5.97
N PRO A 105 -9.28 13.81 6.74
CA PRO A 105 -10.11 14.91 6.25
C PRO A 105 -9.54 15.66 5.04
N LEU A 106 -8.20 15.77 4.94
CA LEU A 106 -7.56 16.40 3.78
C LEU A 106 -7.69 15.53 2.53
N VAL A 107 -7.54 14.21 2.67
CA VAL A 107 -7.71 13.28 1.55
C VAL A 107 -9.16 13.25 1.07
N GLU A 108 -10.14 13.27 1.97
CA GLU A 108 -11.56 13.35 1.61
C GLU A 108 -11.89 14.63 0.85
N LYS A 109 -11.42 15.78 1.33
CA LYS A 109 -11.55 17.07 0.61
C LYS A 109 -10.91 17.02 -0.77
N PHE A 110 -9.72 16.43 -0.86
CA PHE A 110 -9.01 16.29 -2.14
C PHE A 110 -9.82 15.46 -3.14
N PHE A 111 -10.35 14.30 -2.75
CA PHE A 111 -11.18 13.48 -3.64
C PHE A 111 -12.56 14.09 -3.93
N ALA A 112 -13.06 14.95 -3.05
CA ALA A 112 -14.26 15.78 -3.33
C ALA A 112 -13.99 16.94 -4.31
N GLY A 113 -12.78 17.03 -4.87
CA GLY A 113 -12.40 18.06 -5.82
C GLY A 113 -11.96 19.39 -5.19
N SER A 114 -11.76 19.43 -3.88
CA SER A 114 -11.40 20.66 -3.15
C SER A 114 -9.96 20.64 -2.65
N GLY A 115 -9.15 21.57 -3.13
CA GLY A 115 -7.80 21.80 -2.64
C GLY A 115 -6.73 20.82 -3.14
N ASP A 116 -5.54 21.06 -2.65
CA ASP A 116 -4.33 20.26 -2.91
C ASP A 116 -4.11 19.23 -1.82
N ILE A 117 -3.50 18.09 -2.16
CA ILE A 117 -3.18 17.05 -1.19
C ILE A 117 -1.93 17.39 -0.36
N CYS A 118 -1.06 18.24 -0.89
CA CYS A 118 0.14 18.74 -0.22
C CYS A 118 0.54 20.11 -0.77
N ALA A 119 1.50 20.77 -0.14
CA ALA A 119 1.95 22.13 -0.46
C ALA A 119 2.68 22.24 -1.82
N GLY A 120 2.00 21.92 -2.91
CA GLY A 120 2.52 22.04 -4.27
C GLY A 120 3.55 20.97 -4.65
N GLY A 121 4.34 21.25 -5.70
CA GLY A 121 5.39 20.37 -6.18
C GLY A 121 4.94 19.31 -7.20
N GLN A 122 5.88 18.50 -7.67
CA GLN A 122 5.64 17.51 -8.72
C GLN A 122 4.64 16.43 -8.27
N ILE A 123 4.78 15.94 -7.05
CA ILE A 123 3.93 14.86 -6.53
C ILE A 123 2.47 15.32 -6.45
N ASN A 124 2.23 16.55 -5.98
CA ASN A 124 0.89 17.13 -5.94
C ASN A 124 0.29 17.18 -7.35
N ARG A 125 1.03 17.69 -8.34
CA ARG A 125 0.54 17.74 -9.74
C ARG A 125 0.26 16.36 -10.31
N GLU A 126 1.09 15.34 -10.05
CA GLU A 126 0.88 13.99 -10.54
C GLU A 126 -0.37 13.34 -9.92
N ILE A 127 -0.61 13.53 -8.62
CA ILE A 127 -1.78 12.97 -7.93
C ILE A 127 -3.05 13.74 -8.32
N THR A 128 -2.96 15.06 -8.48
CA THR A 128 -4.09 15.89 -8.96
C THR A 128 -4.46 15.51 -10.40
N TYR A 129 -3.47 15.36 -11.29
CA TYR A 129 -3.71 14.89 -12.66
C TYR A 129 -4.39 13.50 -12.67
N PHE A 130 -3.96 12.58 -11.81
CA PHE A 130 -4.57 11.26 -11.69
C PHE A 130 -6.06 11.37 -11.28
N ARG A 131 -6.37 12.17 -10.25
CA ARG A 131 -7.75 12.41 -9.83
C ARG A 131 -8.59 12.98 -10.96
N ASP A 132 -8.09 14.02 -11.64
CA ASP A 132 -8.83 14.75 -12.67
C ASP A 132 -9.04 13.87 -13.92
N TYR A 133 -8.07 13.02 -14.25
CA TYR A 133 -8.15 12.07 -15.38
C TYR A 133 -9.22 10.99 -15.17
N TYR A 134 -9.29 10.40 -13.98
CA TYR A 134 -10.28 9.37 -13.68
C TYR A 134 -11.64 9.92 -13.20
N GLY A 135 -11.69 11.19 -12.85
CA GLY A 135 -12.88 11.85 -12.36
C GLY A 135 -13.26 11.38 -10.95
N THR A 136 -14.51 10.94 -10.78
CA THR A 136 -14.99 10.48 -9.47
C THR A 136 -14.26 9.23 -9.03
N LEU A 137 -13.55 9.33 -7.90
CA LEU A 137 -12.87 8.22 -7.24
C LEU A 137 -13.52 7.98 -5.86
N VAL A 138 -13.91 6.75 -5.62
CA VAL A 138 -14.57 6.32 -4.37
C VAL A 138 -13.79 5.21 -3.70
N PRO A 139 -13.90 5.05 -2.36
CA PRO A 139 -13.41 3.87 -1.67
C PRO A 139 -13.97 2.59 -2.30
N ALA A 140 -13.12 1.63 -2.64
CA ALA A 140 -13.52 0.42 -3.36
C ALA A 140 -13.20 -0.87 -2.59
N CYS A 141 -12.08 -0.90 -1.89
CA CYS A 141 -11.66 -2.07 -1.12
C CYS A 141 -10.64 -1.67 -0.05
N LEU A 142 -10.79 -2.23 1.15
CA LEU A 142 -9.82 -2.13 2.23
C LEU A 142 -9.06 -3.45 2.35
N ILE A 143 -7.72 -3.39 2.26
CA ILE A 143 -6.83 -4.54 2.46
C ILE A 143 -6.03 -4.30 3.73
N ILE A 144 -6.04 -5.30 4.62
CA ILE A 144 -5.37 -5.26 5.91
C ILE A 144 -4.46 -6.48 6.03
N TYR A 145 -3.27 -6.31 6.59
CA TYR A 145 -2.32 -7.39 6.87
C TYR A 145 -1.34 -6.98 7.96
N ASP A 146 -0.72 -7.95 8.59
CA ASP A 146 0.29 -7.73 9.62
C ASP A 146 1.66 -8.00 9.01
N ARG A 147 2.52 -6.98 8.95
CA ARG A 147 3.82 -7.01 8.28
C ARG A 147 4.97 -7.03 9.25
N GLU A 148 5.91 -7.89 8.97
CA GLU A 148 7.28 -7.83 9.47
C GLU A 148 8.22 -7.55 8.30
N ALA A 149 9.10 -6.58 8.45
CA ALA A 149 10.06 -6.21 7.42
C ALA A 149 11.49 -6.52 7.90
N TYR A 150 12.25 -7.17 7.05
CA TYR A 150 13.63 -7.57 7.31
C TYR A 150 14.54 -6.90 6.29
N PHE A 151 15.76 -6.61 6.69
CA PHE A 151 16.78 -6.06 5.83
C PHE A 151 18.11 -6.77 6.07
N GLU A 152 18.91 -6.85 5.03
CA GLU A 152 20.30 -7.32 5.09
C GLU A 152 21.18 -6.15 5.56
N PRO A 153 21.95 -6.29 6.68
CA PRO A 153 22.69 -5.16 7.25
C PRO A 153 23.73 -4.56 6.31
N GLU A 154 24.40 -5.40 5.53
CA GLU A 154 25.50 -5.01 4.62
C GLU A 154 25.10 -5.11 3.14
N GLY A 155 23.81 -5.27 2.84
CA GLY A 155 23.32 -5.48 1.49
C GLY A 155 22.07 -4.66 1.16
N ASP A 156 21.54 -4.88 -0.04
CA ASP A 156 20.36 -4.20 -0.56
C ASP A 156 19.08 -5.04 -0.47
N LEU A 157 19.17 -6.28 0.01
CA LEU A 157 18.02 -7.16 0.09
C LEU A 157 17.07 -6.71 1.18
N ARG A 158 15.81 -6.57 0.79
CA ARG A 158 14.69 -6.35 1.72
C ARG A 158 13.63 -7.41 1.52
N LEU A 159 13.14 -7.94 2.62
CA LEU A 159 12.12 -8.97 2.64
C LEU A 159 10.99 -8.52 3.55
N THR A 160 9.77 -8.78 3.14
CA THR A 160 8.58 -8.50 3.97
C THR A 160 7.72 -9.74 4.09
N ILE A 161 7.30 -10.06 5.29
CA ILE A 161 6.37 -11.16 5.57
C ILE A 161 5.03 -10.54 5.96
N ASP A 162 4.03 -10.74 5.11
CA ASP A 162 2.67 -10.28 5.33
C ASP A 162 1.82 -11.44 5.85
N ASN A 163 1.41 -11.34 7.10
CA ASN A 163 0.59 -12.30 7.81
C ASN A 163 -0.88 -11.87 7.83
N CYS A 164 -1.78 -12.85 7.97
CA CYS A 164 -3.21 -12.63 8.16
C CYS A 164 -3.82 -11.62 7.17
N PRO A 165 -3.59 -11.75 5.84
CA PRO A 165 -4.17 -10.83 4.88
C PRO A 165 -5.69 -10.98 4.86
N ARG A 166 -6.40 -9.86 5.02
CA ARG A 166 -7.85 -9.78 5.09
C ARG A 166 -8.36 -8.57 4.32
N TYR A 167 -9.63 -8.58 3.95
CA TYR A 167 -10.23 -7.49 3.17
C TYR A 167 -11.64 -7.16 3.63
N ARG A 168 -12.09 -5.95 3.29
CA ARG A 168 -13.49 -5.51 3.36
C ARG A 168 -13.87 -4.80 2.07
N VAL A 169 -15.15 -4.89 1.73
CA VAL A 169 -15.80 -4.15 0.64
C VAL A 169 -16.96 -3.28 1.14
N ASP A 170 -17.20 -3.33 2.42
CA ASP A 170 -18.12 -2.49 3.19
C ASP A 170 -17.37 -1.79 4.32
N HIS A 171 -18.00 -0.80 4.98
CA HIS A 171 -17.36 -0.01 6.02
C HIS A 171 -15.91 0.39 5.65
N LEU A 172 -15.80 1.02 4.48
CA LEU A 172 -14.53 1.34 3.83
C LEU A 172 -13.90 2.61 4.41
N ASP A 173 -13.42 2.51 5.63
CA ASP A 173 -12.69 3.55 6.34
C ASP A 173 -11.48 2.95 7.09
N LEU A 174 -10.57 3.82 7.53
CA LEU A 174 -9.35 3.45 8.25
C LEU A 174 -9.48 3.59 9.78
N THR A 175 -10.65 4.02 10.28
CA THR A 175 -10.87 4.42 11.68
C THR A 175 -11.72 3.45 12.47
N SER A 176 -12.52 2.60 11.82
CA SER A 176 -13.52 1.77 12.49
C SER A 176 -12.93 0.49 13.07
N SER A 177 -12.18 -0.28 12.27
CA SER A 177 -11.65 -1.58 12.67
C SER A 177 -10.52 -2.05 11.76
N MET A 178 -9.66 -2.92 12.32
CA MET A 178 -8.65 -3.69 11.58
C MET A 178 -9.13 -5.10 11.22
N ASP A 179 -10.41 -5.41 11.39
CA ASP A 179 -10.99 -6.69 11.03
C ASP A 179 -11.32 -6.78 9.54
N GLY A 180 -11.57 -7.98 9.07
CA GLY A 180 -11.95 -8.24 7.68
C GLY A 180 -12.08 -9.73 7.39
N ILE A 181 -12.54 -10.02 6.18
CA ILE A 181 -12.67 -11.40 5.67
C ILE A 181 -11.28 -11.91 5.30
N PRO A 182 -10.82 -13.04 5.83
CA PRO A 182 -9.53 -13.61 5.49
C PRO A 182 -9.38 -13.86 3.98
N LEU A 183 -8.27 -13.43 3.39
CA LEU A 183 -7.94 -13.68 1.98
C LEU A 183 -7.32 -15.06 1.76
N ARG A 184 -6.79 -15.67 2.83
CA ARG A 184 -6.08 -16.94 2.78
C ARG A 184 -6.40 -17.78 4.02
N PRO A 185 -6.30 -19.11 3.94
CA PRO A 185 -6.39 -19.97 5.12
C PRO A 185 -5.36 -19.57 6.19
N PRO A 186 -5.65 -19.86 7.47
CA PRO A 186 -4.67 -19.64 8.54
C PRO A 186 -3.32 -20.31 8.24
N GLY A 187 -2.23 -19.68 8.67
CA GLY A 187 -0.87 -20.20 8.46
C GLY A 187 -0.23 -19.87 7.11
N HIS A 188 -0.96 -19.30 6.17
CA HIS A 188 -0.38 -18.83 4.91
C HIS A 188 0.12 -17.38 5.04
N THR A 189 1.31 -17.12 4.52
CA THR A 189 1.94 -15.80 4.49
C THR A 189 2.29 -15.39 3.07
N ILE A 190 2.41 -14.09 2.85
CA ILE A 190 2.87 -13.52 1.58
C ILE A 190 4.27 -12.94 1.84
N LEU A 191 5.26 -13.52 1.14
CA LEU A 191 6.63 -13.04 1.07
C LEU A 191 6.78 -12.08 -0.10
#